data_7923e123f967e1d60e823f4539244e21
#
_entry.id   7923e123f967e1d60e823f4539244e21
#
_cell.length_a   1.000
_cell.length_b   1.000
_cell.length_c   1.000
_cell.angle_alpha   90.00
_cell.angle_beta   90.00
_cell.angle_gamma   90.00
#
_symmetry.space_group_name_H-M   'P 1'
#
loop_
_entity.id
_entity.type
_entity.pdbx_description
1 polymer ?
#
loop_
_entity_poly.entity_id
_entity_poly.type
_entity_poly.pdbx_seq_one_letter_code
_entity_poly.pdbx_strand_id
1 'polypeptide(L)'
;MRGLVVTLIVGACSGTGPQRVGVQPSWRQGEARTTAAVGPVTFAPASAPVVRYNDGLEPAPHTPLNDAVTAAVRDAAARAGLPAPVADARLFRACAELAEIVPEQGVVSYTLIEFALQRNGIIEPSPHLIVVWGDVESPDLIVEQLQPRLAEYLGDGNSARLGVGYAKRNADGTGVVVFALQGSGVSTAPIPRAVAARGTISIDAVLDARYRDPEVFVTRDDGSTQRLELKPGRRGGFTSQVGCGSHTGRQQIEITASDAAGSTVLANFPVWCATSPPRSVTVDPVPDDTLVASPEEAERLLLGDVNRDRVAAGLPALVWDERVADVARGHSEEMRRTHVVSHISPTTGSAADRVRAAKIRTAVVLENVARTYGVNETHDGLMNSPGHRANIMTAVATHIGIGVRFGEPVSGHREMFVTQVFTRIPPTIDPARAVATVRDKLAAARHLLQTTRLGGLAQQLADALAAGSSRDQAYAVIKNQIDSLGKTYQRIGSVITATADLAALDGQGLVGDSIASDVGIGVAQGPHPEIGDNAIWVVILLANRRTP
;
A
#
# COMPACT_ATOMS: atom_id res chain seq x y z
N MET A 1 -23.30 22.70 3.32
CA MET A 1 -22.29 21.93 4.03
C MET A 1 -21.59 21.06 3.00
N ARG A 2 -20.33 21.33 2.71
CA ARG A 2 -19.54 20.52 1.78
C ARG A 2 -19.16 19.25 2.51
N GLY A 3 -19.70 18.12 2.09
CA GLY A 3 -19.31 16.80 2.58
C GLY A 3 -17.83 16.56 2.28
N LEU A 4 -17.07 16.30 3.32
CA LEU A 4 -15.65 15.98 3.24
C LEU A 4 -15.53 14.56 2.69
N VAL A 5 -15.30 14.44 1.38
CA VAL A 5 -14.82 13.18 0.80
C VAL A 5 -13.38 13.04 1.28
N VAL A 6 -13.16 12.25 2.31
CA VAL A 6 -11.82 11.90 2.77
C VAL A 6 -11.28 10.84 1.80
N THR A 7 -10.66 11.30 0.73
CA THR A 7 -9.80 10.46 -0.09
C THR A 7 -8.47 10.38 0.65
N LEU A 8 -8.34 9.41 1.54
CA LEU A 8 -7.05 9.04 2.11
C LEU A 8 -6.30 8.26 1.03
N ILE A 9 -5.53 8.96 0.23
CA ILE A 9 -4.49 8.35 -0.61
C ILE A 9 -3.30 8.17 0.33
N VAL A 10 -3.16 7.01 0.92
CA VAL A 10 -1.99 6.67 1.73
C VAL A 10 -1.03 5.88 0.86
N GLY A 11 0.12 6.46 0.72
CA GLY A 11 1.42 6.00 0.26
C GLY A 11 1.51 4.81 -0.70
N ALA A 12 2.10 5.09 -1.79
CA ALA A 12 2.52 4.14 -2.80
C ALA A 12 3.96 3.76 -2.67
N CYS A 13 4.26 2.53 -2.99
CA CYS A 13 5.55 2.18 -3.53
C CYS A 13 5.56 2.35 -5.05
N SER A 14 6.15 3.42 -5.55
CA SER A 14 6.92 3.29 -6.76
C SER A 14 8.30 2.74 -6.35
N GLY A 15 8.33 1.75 -5.48
CA GLY A 15 9.48 0.92 -5.34
C GLY A 15 9.60 0.17 -6.65
N THR A 16 10.63 0.48 -7.43
CA THR A 16 11.18 -0.56 -8.29
C THR A 16 11.47 -1.71 -7.35
N GLY A 17 10.52 -2.65 -7.21
CA GLY A 17 10.76 -3.89 -6.51
C GLY A 17 12.03 -4.52 -7.08
N PRO A 18 12.76 -5.34 -6.35
CA PRO A 18 13.99 -5.88 -6.82
C PRO A 18 13.77 -6.57 -8.17
N GLN A 19 14.16 -5.94 -9.26
CA GLN A 19 14.23 -6.62 -10.54
C GLN A 19 15.40 -7.59 -10.43
N ARG A 20 15.09 -8.85 -10.31
CA ARG A 20 16.07 -9.92 -10.33
C ARG A 20 16.14 -10.48 -11.73
N VAL A 21 17.19 -10.19 -12.42
CA VAL A 21 17.49 -10.84 -13.69
C VAL A 21 18.69 -11.74 -13.47
N GLY A 22 18.41 -13.00 -13.30
CA GLY A 22 19.42 -14.04 -13.40
C GLY A 22 19.73 -14.27 -14.88
N VAL A 23 20.87 -13.84 -15.37
CA VAL A 23 21.39 -14.28 -16.66
C VAL A 23 22.10 -15.60 -16.42
N GLN A 24 21.42 -16.73 -16.67
CA GLN A 24 22.10 -18.01 -16.70
C GLN A 24 22.72 -18.24 -18.09
N PRO A 25 23.96 -18.76 -18.18
CA PRO A 25 24.50 -19.18 -19.45
C PRO A 25 23.63 -20.26 -20.07
N SER A 26 23.40 -20.17 -21.38
CA SER A 26 22.50 -21.04 -22.17
C SER A 26 22.89 -22.52 -22.24
N TRP A 27 23.99 -22.95 -21.59
CA TRP A 27 24.50 -24.32 -21.63
C TRP A 27 24.02 -25.24 -20.50
N ARG A 28 23.20 -24.73 -19.52
CA ARG A 28 22.58 -25.59 -18.49
C ARG A 28 21.07 -25.76 -18.73
N GLN A 29 20.69 -26.34 -19.84
CA GLN A 29 19.42 -27.06 -19.96
C GLN A 29 19.64 -28.47 -19.36
N GLY A 30 19.49 -28.59 -18.08
CA GLY A 30 19.55 -29.86 -17.37
C GLY A 30 18.29 -30.06 -16.56
N GLU A 31 17.67 -31.22 -16.75
CA GLU A 31 16.51 -31.83 -16.12
C GLU A 31 16.10 -31.26 -14.75
N ALA A 32 14.78 -31.05 -14.58
CA ALA A 32 14.14 -30.71 -13.32
C ALA A 32 14.56 -31.72 -12.22
N ARG A 33 15.55 -31.35 -11.42
CA ARG A 33 15.87 -32.08 -10.20
C ARG A 33 14.82 -31.71 -9.15
N THR A 34 14.13 -32.71 -8.63
CA THR A 34 13.37 -32.62 -7.38
C THR A 34 14.26 -31.97 -6.32
N THR A 35 13.96 -30.73 -5.97
CA THR A 35 14.68 -30.01 -4.92
C THR A 35 14.42 -30.68 -3.59
N ALA A 36 15.45 -31.23 -2.97
CA ALA A 36 15.43 -31.56 -1.56
C ALA A 36 15.05 -30.30 -0.78
N ALA A 37 14.15 -30.42 0.19
CA ALA A 37 13.75 -29.32 1.06
C ALA A 37 14.99 -28.69 1.69
N VAL A 38 15.35 -27.50 1.24
CA VAL A 38 16.45 -26.72 1.82
C VAL A 38 15.93 -26.18 3.15
N GLY A 39 16.60 -26.49 4.26
CA GLY A 39 16.25 -25.98 5.58
C GLY A 39 16.44 -24.46 5.70
N PRO A 40 16.05 -23.85 6.84
CA PRO A 40 16.20 -22.42 7.06
C PRO A 40 17.62 -21.92 6.80
N VAL A 41 17.76 -20.81 6.09
CA VAL A 41 19.04 -20.18 5.78
C VAL A 41 19.30 -19.07 6.78
N THR A 42 20.42 -19.16 7.52
CA THR A 42 20.88 -18.10 8.41
C THR A 42 21.97 -17.28 7.72
N PHE A 43 21.72 -16.00 7.57
CA PHE A 43 22.67 -15.04 7.05
C PHE A 43 23.25 -14.21 8.19
N ALA A 44 24.56 -14.36 8.42
CA ALA A 44 25.30 -13.69 9.49
C ALA A 44 26.64 -13.17 8.93
N PRO A 45 26.67 -12.03 8.21
CA PRO A 45 27.89 -11.48 7.66
C PRO A 45 28.95 -11.20 8.73
N ALA A 46 30.20 -11.49 8.41
CA ALA A 46 31.33 -11.28 9.33
C ALA A 46 31.63 -9.79 9.61
N SER A 47 31.28 -8.90 8.67
CA SER A 47 31.46 -7.46 8.81
C SER A 47 30.54 -6.89 9.91
N ALA A 48 30.98 -5.87 10.64
CA ALA A 48 30.15 -5.17 11.60
C ALA A 48 29.09 -4.32 10.88
N PRO A 49 27.83 -4.31 11.34
CA PRO A 49 26.82 -3.41 10.80
C PRO A 49 27.15 -1.95 11.18
N VAL A 50 26.77 -1.01 10.30
CA VAL A 50 26.90 0.42 10.62
C VAL A 50 26.02 0.82 11.80
N VAL A 51 26.41 1.85 12.52
CA VAL A 51 25.64 2.33 13.69
C VAL A 51 24.58 3.38 13.33
N ARG A 52 24.71 3.98 12.14
CA ARG A 52 23.78 5.00 11.61
C ARG A 52 23.48 4.74 10.15
N TYR A 53 22.29 5.13 9.76
CA TYR A 53 21.90 5.28 8.35
C TYR A 53 22.50 6.57 7.80
N ASN A 54 22.84 6.58 6.52
CA ASN A 54 23.39 7.75 5.80
C ASN A 54 24.60 8.40 6.48
N ASP A 55 25.40 7.61 7.21
CA ASP A 55 26.60 8.08 7.87
C ASP A 55 27.81 7.91 6.94
N GLY A 56 28.41 9.04 6.59
CA GLY A 56 29.64 9.15 5.82
C GLY A 56 29.62 8.50 4.43
N LEU A 57 30.30 9.12 3.51
CA LEU A 57 30.59 8.53 2.20
C LEU A 57 32.04 8.05 2.19
N GLU A 58 32.24 6.77 2.52
CA GLU A 58 33.47 6.13 2.17
C GLU A 58 33.56 5.98 0.63
N PRO A 59 34.75 6.01 0.02
CA PRO A 59 34.88 5.72 -1.39
C PRO A 59 34.45 4.27 -1.67
N ALA A 60 33.83 4.06 -2.83
CA ALA A 60 33.50 2.72 -3.30
C ALA A 60 34.78 1.87 -3.46
N PRO A 61 34.71 0.56 -3.18
CA PRO A 61 35.89 -0.30 -3.32
C PRO A 61 36.31 -0.42 -4.80
N HIS A 62 37.61 -0.23 -5.06
CA HIS A 62 38.19 -0.37 -6.38
C HIS A 62 38.74 -1.80 -6.56
N THR A 63 38.10 -2.55 -7.45
CA THR A 63 38.60 -3.81 -7.98
C THR A 63 38.44 -3.81 -9.50
N PRO A 64 39.21 -4.62 -10.26
CA PRO A 64 39.04 -4.65 -11.71
C PRO A 64 37.60 -4.86 -12.17
N LEU A 65 36.86 -5.74 -11.50
CA LEU A 65 35.45 -6.01 -11.82
C LEU A 65 34.53 -4.83 -11.47
N ASN A 66 34.68 -4.23 -10.29
CA ASN A 66 33.89 -3.09 -9.88
C ASN A 66 34.09 -1.90 -10.82
N ASP A 67 35.33 -1.63 -11.19
CA ASP A 67 35.69 -0.53 -12.07
C ASP A 67 35.15 -0.76 -13.49
N ALA A 68 35.27 -1.99 -14.03
CA ALA A 68 34.74 -2.34 -15.34
C ALA A 68 33.23 -2.21 -15.43
N VAL A 69 32.50 -2.75 -14.46
CA VAL A 69 31.03 -2.63 -14.43
C VAL A 69 30.59 -1.17 -14.23
N THR A 70 31.27 -0.41 -13.36
CA THR A 70 30.98 1.01 -13.16
C THR A 70 31.19 1.83 -14.44
N ALA A 71 32.27 1.55 -15.18
CA ALA A 71 32.55 2.18 -16.46
C ALA A 71 31.48 1.84 -17.50
N ALA A 72 31.10 0.58 -17.62
CA ALA A 72 30.07 0.13 -18.56
C ALA A 72 28.70 0.80 -18.29
N VAL A 73 28.32 0.96 -17.02
CA VAL A 73 27.09 1.66 -16.63
C VAL A 73 27.14 3.14 -16.99
N ARG A 74 28.28 3.80 -16.73
CA ARG A 74 28.48 5.21 -17.10
C ARG A 74 28.37 5.43 -18.61
N ASP A 75 29.01 4.54 -19.38
CA ASP A 75 28.96 4.60 -20.84
C ASP A 75 27.55 4.33 -21.39
N ALA A 76 26.82 3.40 -20.79
CA ALA A 76 25.43 3.14 -21.16
C ALA A 76 24.53 4.34 -20.85
N ALA A 77 24.68 4.97 -19.69
CA ALA A 77 23.95 6.18 -19.32
C ALA A 77 24.24 7.33 -20.29
N ALA A 78 25.53 7.53 -20.63
CA ALA A 78 25.92 8.56 -21.59
C ALA A 78 25.31 8.33 -22.98
N ARG A 79 25.31 7.07 -23.48
CA ARG A 79 24.67 6.72 -24.77
C ARG A 79 23.16 6.95 -24.75
N ALA A 80 22.52 6.75 -23.58
CA ALA A 80 21.09 6.98 -23.39
C ALA A 80 20.73 8.45 -23.11
N GLY A 81 21.72 9.35 -22.95
CA GLY A 81 21.51 10.74 -22.56
C GLY A 81 20.99 10.90 -21.13
N LEU A 82 21.26 9.92 -20.25
CA LEU A 82 20.82 9.88 -18.87
C LEU A 82 21.95 10.27 -17.91
N PRO A 83 21.63 10.80 -16.72
CA PRO A 83 22.61 10.97 -15.65
C PRO A 83 23.25 9.65 -15.28
N ALA A 84 24.57 9.62 -15.13
CA ALA A 84 25.26 8.41 -14.68
C ALA A 84 25.01 8.18 -13.18
N PRO A 85 24.59 6.96 -12.75
CA PRO A 85 24.48 6.62 -11.34
C PRO A 85 25.83 6.77 -10.62
N VAL A 86 25.79 7.28 -9.38
CA VAL A 86 26.98 7.44 -8.55
C VAL A 86 27.28 6.14 -7.79
N ALA A 87 28.56 5.73 -7.78
CA ALA A 87 29.00 4.60 -6.99
C ALA A 87 28.79 4.87 -5.49
N ASP A 88 28.03 4.03 -4.80
CA ASP A 88 27.72 4.14 -3.37
C ASP A 88 28.36 2.99 -2.59
N ALA A 89 29.36 3.29 -1.78
CA ALA A 89 30.12 2.29 -1.01
C ALA A 89 29.22 1.39 -0.12
N ARG A 90 28.10 1.92 0.38
CA ARG A 90 27.15 1.15 1.17
C ARG A 90 26.46 0.09 0.30
N LEU A 91 26.10 0.48 -0.91
CA LEU A 91 25.45 -0.41 -1.87
C LEU A 91 26.45 -1.46 -2.39
N PHE A 92 27.73 -1.09 -2.57
CA PHE A 92 28.78 -2.05 -2.88
C PHE A 92 28.94 -3.11 -1.78
N ARG A 93 28.96 -2.70 -0.50
CA ARG A 93 29.03 -3.64 0.63
C ARG A 93 27.81 -4.56 0.67
N ALA A 94 26.60 -4.00 0.50
CA ALA A 94 25.38 -4.79 0.47
C ALA A 94 25.37 -5.81 -0.67
N CYS A 95 25.81 -5.41 -1.87
CA CYS A 95 25.95 -6.32 -3.01
C CYS A 95 26.99 -7.43 -2.76
N ALA A 96 28.12 -7.10 -2.14
CA ALA A 96 29.13 -8.09 -1.79
C ALA A 96 28.62 -9.13 -0.78
N GLU A 97 27.89 -8.66 0.25
CA GLU A 97 27.26 -9.56 1.23
C GLU A 97 26.18 -10.43 0.59
N LEU A 98 25.35 -9.87 -0.29
CA LEU A 98 24.35 -10.63 -1.03
C LEU A 98 24.99 -11.66 -1.96
N ALA A 99 26.13 -11.32 -2.62
CA ALA A 99 26.83 -12.24 -3.48
C ALA A 99 27.29 -13.52 -2.76
N GLU A 100 27.55 -13.45 -1.45
CA GLU A 100 27.92 -14.63 -0.65
C GLU A 100 26.78 -15.63 -0.47
N ILE A 101 25.52 -15.17 -0.56
CA ILE A 101 24.33 -15.98 -0.21
C ILE A 101 23.37 -16.21 -1.37
N VAL A 102 23.58 -15.59 -2.52
CA VAL A 102 22.75 -15.82 -3.71
C VAL A 102 22.77 -17.32 -4.05
N PRO A 103 21.62 -18.01 -4.09
CA PRO A 103 21.57 -19.40 -4.48
C PRO A 103 21.83 -19.58 -5.97
N GLU A 104 22.34 -20.74 -6.37
CA GLU A 104 22.55 -21.06 -7.80
C GLU A 104 21.21 -21.14 -8.56
N GLN A 105 20.15 -21.48 -7.87
CA GLN A 105 18.78 -21.55 -8.40
C GLN A 105 17.82 -20.88 -7.41
N GLY A 106 16.79 -20.23 -7.93
CA GLY A 106 15.81 -19.51 -7.13
C GLY A 106 16.14 -18.03 -6.94
N VAL A 107 15.50 -17.42 -5.97
CA VAL A 107 15.58 -15.97 -5.70
C VAL A 107 16.09 -15.71 -4.29
N VAL A 108 16.77 -14.58 -4.10
CA VAL A 108 17.11 -14.09 -2.75
C VAL A 108 15.84 -13.53 -2.14
N SER A 109 15.48 -13.96 -0.92
CA SER A 109 14.27 -13.46 -0.28
C SER A 109 14.35 -11.96 -0.02
N TYR A 110 13.19 -11.29 -0.08
CA TYR A 110 13.06 -9.86 0.24
C TYR A 110 13.66 -9.53 1.62
N THR A 111 13.42 -10.36 2.62
CA THR A 111 13.95 -10.20 3.98
C THR A 111 15.48 -10.17 4.03
N LEU A 112 16.15 -11.00 3.23
CA LEU A 112 17.64 -11.00 3.15
C LEU A 112 18.16 -9.74 2.48
N ILE A 113 17.50 -9.27 1.43
CA ILE A 113 17.88 -8.05 0.72
C ILE A 113 17.74 -6.84 1.66
N GLU A 114 16.59 -6.68 2.28
CA GLU A 114 16.34 -5.61 3.25
C GLU A 114 17.36 -5.63 4.40
N PHE A 115 17.64 -6.81 4.94
CA PHE A 115 18.65 -6.96 5.99
C PHE A 115 20.03 -6.48 5.53
N ALA A 116 20.49 -6.88 4.33
CA ALA A 116 21.77 -6.46 3.79
C ALA A 116 21.83 -4.95 3.55
N LEU A 117 20.76 -4.34 3.01
CA LEU A 117 20.67 -2.89 2.79
C LEU A 117 20.73 -2.12 4.11
N GLN A 118 19.85 -2.48 5.04
CA GLN A 118 19.69 -1.78 6.31
C GLN A 118 20.91 -1.86 7.21
N ARG A 119 21.60 -3.03 7.25
CA ARG A 119 22.82 -3.17 8.04
C ARG A 119 23.99 -2.38 7.46
N ASN A 120 23.97 -2.06 6.18
CA ASN A 120 24.93 -1.21 5.49
C ASN A 120 24.53 0.28 5.45
N GLY A 121 23.43 0.68 6.13
CA GLY A 121 23.04 2.07 6.32
C GLY A 121 22.25 2.68 5.17
N ILE A 122 21.61 1.86 4.36
CA ILE A 122 20.74 2.27 3.26
C ILE A 122 19.32 2.39 3.79
N ILE A 123 18.67 3.51 3.49
CA ILE A 123 17.26 3.80 3.89
C ILE A 123 16.30 3.70 2.71
N GLU A 124 16.82 3.84 1.50
CA GLU A 124 16.00 3.77 0.29
C GLU A 124 15.42 2.36 0.11
N PRO A 125 14.27 2.23 -0.56
CA PRO A 125 13.67 0.93 -0.87
C PRO A 125 14.63 0.01 -1.64
N SER A 126 14.31 -1.28 -1.65
CA SER A 126 15.09 -2.29 -2.35
C SER A 126 15.48 -1.86 -3.76
N PRO A 127 16.78 -1.95 -4.13
CA PRO A 127 17.25 -1.55 -5.43
C PRO A 127 16.82 -2.54 -6.51
N HIS A 128 16.98 -2.12 -7.75
CA HIS A 128 16.98 -3.03 -8.87
C HIS A 128 18.22 -3.93 -8.80
N LEU A 129 18.05 -5.20 -8.47
CA LEU A 129 19.12 -6.17 -8.33
C LEU A 129 19.23 -7.05 -9.58
N ILE A 130 20.45 -7.17 -10.08
CA ILE A 130 20.80 -8.04 -11.20
C ILE A 130 21.87 -9.02 -10.73
N VAL A 131 21.64 -10.29 -10.99
CA VAL A 131 22.56 -11.37 -10.63
C VAL A 131 23.12 -11.98 -11.91
N VAL A 132 24.44 -12.01 -12.00
CA VAL A 132 25.16 -12.60 -13.14
C VAL A 132 26.06 -13.70 -12.64
N TRP A 133 26.00 -14.88 -13.24
CA TRP A 133 26.90 -15.99 -12.99
C TRP A 133 27.96 -16.05 -14.11
N GLY A 134 29.21 -16.13 -13.74
CA GLY A 134 30.29 -16.18 -14.71
C GLY A 134 31.66 -16.22 -14.05
N ASP A 135 32.70 -16.05 -14.86
CA ASP A 135 34.06 -15.92 -14.37
C ASP A 135 34.29 -14.50 -13.80
N VAL A 136 34.30 -14.39 -12.47
CA VAL A 136 34.48 -13.12 -11.75
C VAL A 136 35.90 -12.57 -11.82
N GLU A 137 36.85 -13.37 -12.33
CA GLU A 137 38.24 -12.97 -12.58
C GLU A 137 38.42 -12.39 -14.00
N SER A 138 37.37 -12.48 -14.84
CA SER A 138 37.32 -11.94 -16.21
C SER A 138 36.27 -10.83 -16.33
N PRO A 139 36.54 -9.58 -15.90
CA PRO A 139 35.57 -8.48 -15.88
C PRO A 139 34.92 -8.21 -17.23
N ASP A 140 35.63 -8.35 -18.33
CA ASP A 140 35.14 -8.09 -19.68
C ASP A 140 33.99 -9.03 -20.06
N LEU A 141 34.04 -10.31 -19.64
CA LEU A 141 32.97 -11.28 -19.89
C LEU A 141 31.70 -10.95 -19.10
N ILE A 142 31.87 -10.45 -17.89
CA ILE A 142 30.71 -9.98 -17.08
C ILE A 142 30.09 -8.74 -17.71
N VAL A 143 30.89 -7.78 -18.14
CA VAL A 143 30.41 -6.58 -18.83
C VAL A 143 29.71 -6.94 -20.13
N GLU A 144 30.25 -7.86 -20.92
CA GLU A 144 29.63 -8.33 -22.17
C GLU A 144 28.18 -8.89 -21.91
N GLN A 145 28.01 -9.64 -20.82
CA GLN A 145 26.70 -10.16 -20.42
C GLN A 145 25.71 -9.07 -19.96
N LEU A 146 26.20 -8.03 -19.29
CA LEU A 146 25.39 -6.93 -18.77
C LEU A 146 25.02 -5.91 -19.85
N GLN A 147 25.93 -5.62 -20.76
CA GLN A 147 25.87 -4.50 -21.71
C GLN A 147 24.59 -4.43 -22.54
N PRO A 148 24.04 -5.54 -23.10
CA PRO A 148 22.83 -5.49 -23.90
C PRO A 148 21.59 -5.01 -23.15
N ARG A 149 21.60 -5.10 -21.83
CA ARG A 149 20.47 -4.81 -20.97
C ARG A 149 20.64 -3.56 -20.10
N LEU A 150 21.83 -2.96 -20.08
CA LEU A 150 22.11 -1.79 -19.25
C LEU A 150 21.16 -0.61 -19.56
N ALA A 151 20.79 -0.42 -20.83
CA ALA A 151 19.85 0.64 -21.22
C ALA A 151 18.44 0.41 -20.64
N GLU A 152 17.99 -0.85 -20.61
CA GLU A 152 16.73 -1.25 -19.99
C GLU A 152 16.77 -1.01 -18.46
N TYR A 153 17.89 -1.38 -17.83
CA TYR A 153 18.05 -1.24 -16.39
C TYR A 153 18.19 0.20 -15.91
N LEU A 154 18.79 1.06 -16.72
CA LEU A 154 18.84 2.50 -16.46
C LEU A 154 17.47 3.15 -16.64
N GLY A 155 16.59 2.54 -17.44
CA GLY A 155 15.19 2.89 -17.57
C GLY A 155 14.95 4.36 -17.89
N ASP A 156 14.18 5.01 -17.03
CA ASP A 156 13.79 6.42 -17.11
C ASP A 156 14.83 7.42 -16.50
N GLY A 157 16.01 6.93 -16.11
CA GLY A 157 17.05 7.78 -15.50
C GLY A 157 16.85 8.03 -13.99
N ASN A 158 15.94 7.34 -13.35
CA ASN A 158 15.72 7.46 -11.90
C ASN A 158 16.80 6.76 -11.04
N SER A 159 17.68 5.97 -11.66
CA SER A 159 18.79 5.32 -10.99
C SER A 159 19.88 6.32 -10.62
N ALA A 160 19.91 6.73 -9.34
CA ALA A 160 20.85 7.73 -8.83
C ALA A 160 22.16 7.10 -8.33
N ARG A 161 22.11 5.83 -7.90
CA ARG A 161 23.23 5.11 -7.26
C ARG A 161 23.43 3.75 -7.87
N LEU A 162 24.67 3.28 -7.83
CA LEU A 162 25.04 1.92 -8.20
C LEU A 162 25.89 1.25 -7.12
N GLY A 163 25.79 -0.08 -7.04
CA GLY A 163 26.66 -0.95 -6.26
C GLY A 163 26.98 -2.22 -7.03
N VAL A 164 28.18 -2.74 -6.83
CA VAL A 164 28.64 -4.00 -7.40
C VAL A 164 29.31 -4.81 -6.31
N GLY A 165 28.96 -6.08 -6.22
CA GLY A 165 29.61 -7.03 -5.33
C GLY A 165 29.71 -8.39 -6.02
N TYR A 166 30.69 -9.18 -5.64
CA TYR A 166 30.88 -10.51 -6.22
C TYR A 166 31.45 -11.49 -5.19
N ALA A 167 31.17 -12.77 -5.41
CA ALA A 167 31.73 -13.87 -4.65
C ALA A 167 32.20 -14.96 -5.61
N LYS A 168 33.44 -15.39 -5.44
CA LYS A 168 33.99 -16.56 -6.14
C LYS A 168 33.39 -17.82 -5.50
N ARG A 169 32.88 -18.73 -6.32
CA ARG A 169 32.24 -19.97 -5.86
C ARG A 169 33.09 -21.20 -6.09
N ASN A 170 33.85 -21.21 -7.15
CA ASN A 170 34.68 -22.35 -7.55
C ASN A 170 36.14 -21.94 -7.77
N ALA A 171 37.02 -22.92 -7.72
CA ALA A 171 38.46 -22.71 -7.91
C ALA A 171 38.85 -22.22 -9.32
N ASP A 172 38.01 -22.46 -10.30
CA ASP A 172 38.17 -22.05 -11.71
C ASP A 172 37.82 -20.59 -12.01
N GLY A 173 37.48 -19.77 -10.98
CA GLY A 173 37.07 -18.38 -11.16
C GLY A 173 35.56 -18.19 -11.28
N THR A 174 34.80 -19.27 -11.47
CA THR A 174 33.33 -19.18 -11.55
C THR A 174 32.76 -18.67 -10.24
N GLY A 175 31.87 -17.69 -10.34
CA GLY A 175 31.25 -17.06 -9.20
C GLY A 175 29.99 -16.29 -9.59
N VAL A 176 29.55 -15.43 -8.71
CA VAL A 176 28.35 -14.60 -8.88
C VAL A 176 28.69 -13.13 -8.69
N VAL A 177 28.12 -12.31 -9.54
CA VAL A 177 28.15 -10.86 -9.43
C VAL A 177 26.73 -10.38 -9.11
N VAL A 178 26.59 -9.58 -8.07
CA VAL A 178 25.37 -8.86 -7.74
C VAL A 178 25.59 -7.39 -8.08
N PHE A 179 24.77 -6.89 -8.96
CA PHE A 179 24.80 -5.51 -9.40
C PHE A 179 23.47 -4.84 -9.01
N ALA A 180 23.53 -3.65 -8.43
CA ALA A 180 22.38 -2.91 -7.94
C ALA A 180 22.32 -1.50 -8.54
N LEU A 181 21.14 -1.13 -9.03
CA LEU A 181 20.78 0.24 -9.36
C LEU A 181 19.67 0.71 -8.40
N GLN A 182 19.84 1.88 -7.81
CA GLN A 182 18.91 2.40 -6.80
C GLN A 182 18.56 3.86 -7.07
N GLY A 183 17.28 4.17 -6.98
CA GLY A 183 16.77 5.53 -6.93
C GLY A 183 17.13 6.21 -5.59
N SER A 184 17.23 7.52 -5.59
CA SER A 184 17.38 8.32 -4.37
C SER A 184 16.57 9.59 -4.54
N GLY A 185 15.54 9.74 -3.74
CA GLY A 185 14.61 10.89 -3.80
C GLY A 185 14.63 11.74 -2.52
N VAL A 186 15.34 11.30 -1.50
CA VAL A 186 15.44 12.01 -0.22
C VAL A 186 16.87 11.92 0.33
N SER A 187 17.37 13.04 0.83
CA SER A 187 18.64 13.10 1.58
C SER A 187 18.33 13.35 3.05
N THR A 188 18.92 12.60 3.96
CA THR A 188 18.76 12.80 5.41
C THR A 188 20.07 13.06 6.10
N ALA A 189 20.04 13.78 7.23
CA ALA A 189 21.13 13.72 8.19
C ALA A 189 21.28 12.28 8.70
N PRO A 190 22.48 11.88 9.22
CA PRO A 190 22.69 10.55 9.75
C PRO A 190 21.67 10.17 10.83
N ILE A 191 20.99 9.04 10.67
CA ILE A 191 19.94 8.56 11.58
C ILE A 191 20.48 7.38 12.39
N PRO A 192 20.42 7.41 13.75
CA PRO A 192 20.86 6.28 14.55
C PRO A 192 20.00 5.04 14.29
N ARG A 193 20.63 3.87 14.15
CA ARG A 193 19.91 2.59 13.98
C ARG A 193 19.27 2.10 15.28
N ALA A 194 19.80 2.54 16.40
CA ALA A 194 19.25 2.21 17.73
C ALA A 194 19.35 3.40 18.67
N VAL A 195 18.39 3.49 19.57
CA VAL A 195 18.35 4.49 20.63
C VAL A 195 17.99 3.83 21.97
N ALA A 196 18.36 4.47 23.06
CA ALA A 196 18.04 4.02 24.41
C ALA A 196 16.51 4.03 24.66
N ALA A 197 16.09 3.38 25.74
CA ALA A 197 14.70 3.43 26.21
C ALA A 197 14.22 4.88 26.34
N ARG A 198 13.02 5.15 25.85
CA ARG A 198 12.41 6.50 25.79
C ARG A 198 13.19 7.52 24.96
N GLY A 199 14.19 7.06 24.19
CA GLY A 199 14.93 7.93 23.28
C GLY A 199 14.05 8.45 22.15
N THR A 200 14.55 9.48 21.46
CA THR A 200 13.89 10.08 20.30
C THR A 200 14.84 10.03 19.12
N ILE A 201 14.32 9.65 17.96
CA ILE A 201 15.02 9.69 16.68
C ILE A 201 14.58 10.96 15.98
N SER A 202 15.53 11.78 15.56
CA SER A 202 15.26 12.96 14.72
C SER A 202 15.52 12.62 13.27
N ILE A 203 14.55 12.91 12.41
CA ILE A 203 14.65 12.85 10.97
C ILE A 203 14.79 14.28 10.49
N ASP A 204 15.89 14.62 9.82
CA ASP A 204 16.13 15.90 9.16
C ASP A 204 16.39 15.57 7.68
N ALA A 205 15.46 15.94 6.82
CA ALA A 205 15.40 15.45 5.45
C ALA A 205 15.14 16.57 4.45
N VAL A 206 15.69 16.39 3.24
CA VAL A 206 15.48 17.26 2.07
C VAL A 206 15.07 16.37 0.91
N LEU A 207 13.97 16.71 0.25
CA LEU A 207 13.51 16.03 -0.97
C LEU A 207 14.32 16.45 -2.20
N ASP A 208 14.50 15.54 -3.14
CA ASP A 208 14.84 15.90 -4.50
C ASP A 208 13.74 16.79 -5.10
N ALA A 209 14.11 17.73 -5.97
CA ALA A 209 13.23 18.79 -6.49
C ALA A 209 11.99 18.28 -7.26
N ARG A 210 12.01 17.04 -7.72
CA ARG A 210 10.86 16.40 -8.40
C ARG A 210 9.74 16.00 -7.45
N TYR A 211 10.02 15.89 -6.16
CA TYR A 211 9.07 15.44 -5.15
C TYR A 211 8.53 16.59 -4.30
N ARG A 212 7.28 16.45 -3.87
CA ARG A 212 6.55 17.39 -3.01
C ARG A 212 5.70 16.62 -2.00
N ASP A 213 5.11 17.34 -1.06
CA ASP A 213 4.14 16.81 -0.09
C ASP A 213 4.66 15.60 0.68
N PRO A 214 5.78 15.75 1.45
CA PRO A 214 6.35 14.64 2.19
C PRO A 214 5.41 14.18 3.30
N GLU A 215 5.42 12.87 3.55
CA GLU A 215 4.78 12.25 4.70
C GLU A 215 5.79 11.32 5.38
N VAL A 216 5.68 11.19 6.71
CA VAL A 216 6.48 10.23 7.47
C VAL A 216 5.56 9.36 8.29
N PHE A 217 5.72 8.06 8.17
CA PHE A 217 4.98 7.07 8.91
C PHE A 217 5.90 6.25 9.82
N VAL A 218 5.35 5.77 10.92
CA VAL A 218 6.01 4.79 11.78
C VAL A 218 5.06 3.64 12.07
N THR A 219 5.52 2.40 11.86
CA THR A 219 4.87 1.20 12.38
C THR A 219 5.63 0.73 13.61
N ARG A 220 4.92 0.59 14.72
CA ARG A 220 5.49 0.22 16.01
C ARG A 220 5.52 -1.29 16.21
N ASP A 221 6.17 -1.74 17.28
CA ASP A 221 6.28 -3.13 17.69
C ASP A 221 4.92 -3.82 17.95
N ASP A 222 3.89 -3.07 18.34
CA ASP A 222 2.51 -3.54 18.49
C ASP A 222 1.73 -3.61 17.17
N GLY A 223 2.37 -3.30 16.05
CA GLY A 223 1.76 -3.28 14.71
C GLY A 223 0.95 -2.03 14.39
N SER A 224 0.82 -1.09 15.33
CA SER A 224 0.13 0.19 15.06
C SER A 224 0.95 1.06 14.11
N THR A 225 0.27 1.69 13.15
CA THR A 225 0.89 2.63 12.21
C THR A 225 0.38 4.04 12.48
N GLN A 226 1.29 5.00 12.54
CA GLN A 226 1.02 6.41 12.80
C GLN A 226 1.71 7.28 11.75
N ARG A 227 0.98 8.25 11.20
CA ARG A 227 1.55 9.38 10.46
C ARG A 227 2.10 10.40 11.45
N LEU A 228 3.32 10.87 11.20
CA LEU A 228 4.02 11.80 12.08
C LEU A 228 3.81 13.25 11.62
N GLU A 229 3.89 14.16 12.57
CA GLU A 229 3.91 15.60 12.31
C GLU A 229 5.23 16.01 11.67
N LEU A 230 5.18 16.85 10.64
CA LEU A 230 6.33 17.44 9.99
C LEU A 230 6.45 18.92 10.37
N LYS A 231 7.68 19.36 10.57
CA LYS A 231 8.04 20.78 10.79
C LYS A 231 9.00 21.23 9.69
N PRO A 232 9.01 22.53 9.35
CA PRO A 232 10.00 23.05 8.41
C PRO A 232 11.42 22.73 8.89
N GLY A 233 12.24 22.21 7.99
CA GLY A 233 13.63 21.88 8.20
C GLY A 233 14.59 22.88 7.52
N ARG A 234 15.86 22.49 7.43
CA ARG A 234 16.89 23.29 6.77
C ARG A 234 16.74 23.20 5.24
N ARG A 235 17.18 24.22 4.51
CA ARG A 235 17.26 24.26 3.04
C ARG A 235 15.94 23.91 2.33
N GLY A 236 14.81 24.28 2.92
CA GLY A 236 13.50 23.93 2.38
C GLY A 236 13.05 22.48 2.62
N GLY A 237 13.79 21.73 3.43
CA GLY A 237 13.44 20.39 3.84
C GLY A 237 12.43 20.35 4.99
N PHE A 238 12.34 19.19 5.64
CA PHE A 238 11.45 18.98 6.78
C PHE A 238 12.17 18.22 7.90
N THR A 239 11.62 18.35 9.11
CA THR A 239 12.04 17.56 10.26
C THR A 239 10.85 16.83 10.86
N SER A 240 11.11 15.64 11.42
CA SER A 240 10.15 14.88 12.19
C SER A 240 10.82 14.17 13.35
N GLN A 241 10.05 13.75 14.33
CA GLN A 241 10.56 13.05 15.50
C GLN A 241 9.79 11.77 15.76
N VAL A 242 10.52 10.67 15.93
CA VAL A 242 9.99 9.38 16.32
C VAL A 242 10.41 9.12 17.76
N GLY A 243 9.50 9.24 18.70
CA GLY A 243 9.75 8.88 20.10
C GLY A 243 9.51 7.39 20.33
N CYS A 244 10.44 6.71 21.00
CA CYS A 244 10.24 5.32 21.43
C CYS A 244 9.12 5.19 22.48
N GLY A 245 8.93 6.21 23.34
CA GLY A 245 7.94 6.13 24.42
C GLY A 245 8.17 4.91 25.30
N SER A 246 7.14 4.07 25.46
CA SER A 246 7.20 2.77 26.15
C SER A 246 7.48 1.59 25.20
N HIS A 247 7.56 1.82 23.90
CA HIS A 247 7.80 0.76 22.91
C HIS A 247 9.24 0.26 22.96
N THR A 248 9.43 -1.02 22.81
CA THR A 248 10.73 -1.69 22.73
C THR A 248 10.80 -2.51 21.46
N GLY A 249 12.01 -2.67 20.90
CA GLY A 249 12.15 -3.43 19.67
C GLY A 249 12.13 -2.58 18.40
N ARG A 250 11.72 -3.19 17.30
CA ARG A 250 11.77 -2.61 15.96
C ARG A 250 10.63 -1.61 15.76
N GLN A 251 10.99 -0.41 15.26
CA GLN A 251 10.05 0.57 14.75
C GLN A 251 10.36 0.76 13.27
N GLN A 252 9.41 0.52 12.37
CA GLN A 252 9.60 0.72 10.93
C GLN A 252 9.23 2.14 10.56
N ILE A 253 10.16 2.87 9.96
CA ILE A 253 9.97 4.27 9.53
C ILE A 253 9.90 4.29 8.01
N GLU A 254 8.94 5.04 7.48
CA GLU A 254 8.77 5.26 6.05
C GLU A 254 8.66 6.76 5.76
N ILE A 255 9.36 7.20 4.72
CA ILE A 255 9.22 8.55 4.16
C ILE A 255 8.64 8.40 2.76
N THR A 256 7.50 9.00 2.54
CA THR A 256 6.87 9.09 1.22
C THR A 256 6.83 10.54 0.73
N ALA A 257 6.74 10.72 -0.56
CA ALA A 257 6.44 12.02 -1.17
C ALA A 257 5.76 11.80 -2.52
N SER A 258 5.21 12.84 -3.10
CA SER A 258 4.44 12.77 -4.35
C SER A 258 5.19 13.40 -5.51
N ASP A 259 5.05 12.81 -6.69
CA ASP A 259 5.41 13.35 -7.97
C ASP A 259 4.21 13.33 -8.94
N ALA A 260 4.44 13.37 -10.26
CA ALA A 260 3.38 13.31 -11.26
C ALA A 260 2.69 11.93 -11.32
N ALA A 261 3.39 10.86 -10.91
CA ALA A 261 2.87 9.49 -10.88
C ALA A 261 2.11 9.16 -9.59
N GLY A 262 2.07 10.10 -8.64
CA GLY A 262 1.43 9.95 -7.34
C GLY A 262 2.40 9.89 -6.18
N SER A 263 1.96 9.30 -5.07
CA SER A 263 2.81 9.11 -3.88
C SER A 263 3.80 7.96 -4.11
N THR A 264 5.01 8.10 -3.58
CA THR A 264 6.06 7.07 -3.70
C THR A 264 6.86 6.95 -2.41
N VAL A 265 7.34 5.75 -2.10
CA VAL A 265 8.22 5.52 -0.95
C VAL A 265 9.65 5.92 -1.33
N LEU A 266 10.20 6.89 -0.60
CA LEU A 266 11.57 7.37 -0.80
C LEU A 266 12.55 6.75 0.19
N ALA A 267 12.08 6.37 1.38
CA ALA A 267 12.86 5.66 2.39
C ALA A 267 11.97 4.72 3.20
N ASN A 268 12.48 3.53 3.54
CA ASN A 268 11.79 2.55 4.38
C ASN A 268 12.83 1.76 5.19
N PHE A 269 12.96 2.06 6.47
CA PHE A 269 14.02 1.53 7.29
C PHE A 269 13.61 1.35 8.75
N PRO A 270 14.13 0.31 9.45
CA PRO A 270 13.85 0.12 10.86
C PRO A 270 14.81 0.90 11.77
N VAL A 271 14.30 1.33 12.92
CA VAL A 271 15.11 1.73 14.06
C VAL A 271 14.72 0.91 15.28
N TRP A 272 15.66 0.70 16.19
CA TRP A 272 15.45 -0.15 17.36
C TRP A 272 15.42 0.69 18.63
N CYS A 273 14.34 0.53 19.40
CA CYS A 273 14.13 1.20 20.69
C CYS A 273 14.52 0.27 21.82
N ALA A 274 15.43 0.68 22.68
CA ALA A 274 15.89 -0.07 23.86
C ALA A 274 16.43 -1.48 23.55
N THR A 275 16.75 -1.77 22.31
CA THR A 275 17.33 -3.05 21.87
C THR A 275 18.32 -2.81 20.73
N SER A 276 19.17 -3.79 20.47
CA SER A 276 20.15 -3.68 19.38
C SER A 276 19.57 -4.20 18.06
N PRO A 277 19.98 -3.60 16.92
CA PRO A 277 19.70 -4.17 15.61
C PRO A 277 20.23 -5.62 15.51
N PRO A 278 19.51 -6.51 14.80
CA PRO A 278 19.97 -7.88 14.62
C PRO A 278 21.28 -7.91 13.85
N ARG A 279 22.15 -8.86 14.20
CA ARG A 279 23.43 -9.13 13.50
C ARG A 279 23.30 -10.23 12.46
N SER A 280 22.26 -11.01 12.56
CA SER A 280 21.92 -12.10 11.63
C SER A 280 20.42 -12.14 11.39
N VAL A 281 20.03 -12.75 10.31
CA VAL A 281 18.63 -13.05 9.99
C VAL A 281 18.54 -14.50 9.51
N THR A 282 17.49 -15.19 9.96
CA THR A 282 17.17 -16.53 9.47
C THR A 282 15.88 -16.42 8.68
N VAL A 283 15.88 -16.96 7.48
CA VAL A 283 14.72 -17.04 6.60
C VAL A 283 14.44 -18.49 6.27
N ASP A 284 13.19 -18.85 6.29
CA ASP A 284 12.75 -20.10 5.70
C ASP A 284 12.97 -20.03 4.18
N PRO A 285 13.36 -21.16 3.53
CA PRO A 285 13.40 -21.19 2.09
C PRO A 285 12.03 -20.79 1.57
N VAL A 286 11.99 -19.71 0.79
CA VAL A 286 10.76 -19.29 0.13
C VAL A 286 10.35 -20.43 -0.78
N PRO A 287 9.15 -21.01 -0.65
CA PRO A 287 8.61 -21.86 -1.69
C PRO A 287 8.76 -21.11 -3.01
N ASP A 288 9.12 -21.82 -4.06
CA ASP A 288 9.32 -21.20 -5.35
C ASP A 288 8.02 -20.53 -5.80
N ASP A 289 7.84 -19.24 -5.47
CA ASP A 289 6.69 -18.42 -5.84
C ASP A 289 6.55 -18.28 -7.36
N THR A 290 7.58 -18.71 -8.11
CA THR A 290 7.53 -18.77 -9.58
C THR A 290 6.57 -19.86 -10.09
N LEU A 291 6.10 -20.73 -9.19
CA LEU A 291 5.17 -21.83 -9.52
C LEU A 291 3.68 -21.42 -9.49
N VAL A 292 3.36 -20.17 -9.13
CA VAL A 292 1.97 -19.70 -9.22
C VAL A 292 1.52 -19.73 -10.69
N ALA A 293 0.53 -20.57 -10.99
CA ALA A 293 0.19 -20.92 -12.35
C ALA A 293 -0.54 -19.79 -13.10
N SER A 294 -1.33 -18.97 -12.39
CA SER A 294 -2.13 -17.93 -13.02
C SER A 294 -2.23 -16.66 -12.17
N PRO A 295 -2.54 -15.50 -12.79
CA PRO A 295 -2.85 -14.27 -12.08
C PRO A 295 -3.95 -14.44 -11.03
N GLU A 296 -5.01 -15.19 -11.35
CA GLU A 296 -6.17 -15.42 -10.47
C GLU A 296 -5.77 -16.24 -9.24
N GLU A 297 -4.83 -17.16 -9.39
CA GLU A 297 -4.26 -17.90 -8.25
C GLU A 297 -3.46 -16.96 -7.35
N ALA A 298 -2.64 -16.07 -7.92
CA ALA A 298 -1.90 -15.07 -7.17
C ALA A 298 -2.86 -14.10 -6.42
N GLU A 299 -3.93 -13.64 -7.08
CA GLU A 299 -4.96 -12.79 -6.45
C GLU A 299 -5.59 -13.48 -5.24
N ARG A 300 -5.91 -14.77 -5.35
CA ARG A 300 -6.51 -15.57 -4.28
C ARG A 300 -5.54 -15.78 -3.10
N LEU A 301 -4.28 -16.05 -3.38
CA LEU A 301 -3.25 -16.22 -2.36
C LEU A 301 -3.01 -14.90 -1.61
N LEU A 302 -2.87 -13.78 -2.33
CA LEU A 302 -2.72 -12.44 -1.73
C LEU A 302 -3.91 -12.05 -0.86
N LEU A 303 -5.15 -12.39 -1.27
CA LEU A 303 -6.34 -12.19 -0.43
C LEU A 303 -6.26 -13.02 0.85
N GLY A 304 -5.79 -14.27 0.75
CA GLY A 304 -5.60 -15.15 1.89
C GLY A 304 -4.61 -14.56 2.89
N ASP A 305 -3.48 -14.05 2.42
CA ASP A 305 -2.44 -13.45 3.24
C ASP A 305 -2.91 -12.16 3.93
N VAL A 306 -3.55 -11.26 3.18
CA VAL A 306 -4.17 -10.04 3.73
C VAL A 306 -5.16 -10.38 4.84
N ASN A 307 -6.05 -11.34 4.61
CA ASN A 307 -7.07 -11.70 5.58
C ASN A 307 -6.51 -12.47 6.79
N ARG A 308 -5.49 -13.29 6.61
CA ARG A 308 -4.77 -13.93 7.71
C ARG A 308 -4.22 -12.89 8.69
N ASP A 309 -3.51 -11.88 8.17
CA ASP A 309 -2.87 -10.87 9.01
C ASP A 309 -3.88 -9.94 9.67
N ARG A 310 -4.96 -9.58 8.98
CA ARG A 310 -6.07 -8.81 9.55
C ARG A 310 -6.73 -9.57 10.71
N VAL A 311 -7.06 -10.84 10.51
CA VAL A 311 -7.69 -11.67 11.55
C VAL A 311 -6.74 -11.86 12.74
N ALA A 312 -5.45 -12.07 12.49
CA ALA A 312 -4.44 -12.16 13.56
C ALA A 312 -4.34 -10.86 14.39
N ALA A 313 -4.62 -9.71 13.78
CA ALA A 313 -4.68 -8.41 14.47
C ALA A 313 -6.07 -8.07 15.04
N GLY A 314 -7.04 -8.99 15.02
CA GLY A 314 -8.39 -8.76 15.53
C GLY A 314 -9.30 -7.92 14.62
N LEU A 315 -8.91 -7.71 13.36
CA LEU A 315 -9.72 -6.99 12.37
C LEU A 315 -10.59 -7.98 11.57
N PRO A 316 -11.78 -7.56 11.13
CA PRO A 316 -12.59 -8.36 10.22
C PRO A 316 -11.85 -8.64 8.92
N ALA A 317 -12.00 -9.85 8.39
CA ALA A 317 -11.55 -10.17 7.04
C ALA A 317 -12.25 -9.27 6.01
N LEU A 318 -11.52 -8.87 4.98
CA LEU A 318 -12.08 -8.14 3.84
C LEU A 318 -12.83 -9.10 2.92
N VAL A 319 -13.96 -8.63 2.42
CA VAL A 319 -14.78 -9.36 1.44
C VAL A 319 -14.27 -9.05 0.02
N TRP A 320 -14.13 -10.06 -0.80
CA TRP A 320 -13.80 -9.89 -2.21
C TRP A 320 -14.96 -9.20 -2.95
N ASP A 321 -14.64 -8.17 -3.75
CA ASP A 321 -15.59 -7.57 -4.71
C ASP A 321 -15.01 -7.67 -6.12
N GLU A 322 -15.66 -8.45 -6.98
CA GLU A 322 -15.20 -8.70 -8.35
C GLU A 322 -15.12 -7.43 -9.20
N ARG A 323 -16.04 -6.47 -9.01
CA ARG A 323 -16.03 -5.20 -9.74
C ARG A 323 -14.81 -4.36 -9.35
N VAL A 324 -14.42 -4.39 -8.07
CA VAL A 324 -13.22 -3.73 -7.56
C VAL A 324 -11.96 -4.45 -8.06
N ALA A 325 -12.00 -5.79 -8.15
CA ALA A 325 -10.91 -6.58 -8.73
C ALA A 325 -10.69 -6.28 -10.22
N ASP A 326 -11.76 -6.08 -10.98
CA ASP A 326 -11.65 -5.68 -12.39
C ASP A 326 -10.99 -4.31 -12.56
N VAL A 327 -11.29 -3.36 -11.67
CA VAL A 327 -10.59 -2.06 -11.62
C VAL A 327 -9.11 -2.25 -11.33
N ALA A 328 -8.77 -3.08 -10.35
CA ALA A 328 -7.40 -3.38 -9.98
C ALA A 328 -6.63 -4.10 -11.12
N ARG A 329 -7.26 -5.09 -11.78
CA ARG A 329 -6.69 -5.81 -12.93
C ARG A 329 -6.40 -4.88 -14.10
N GLY A 330 -7.30 -3.94 -14.38
CA GLY A 330 -7.12 -2.93 -15.42
C GLY A 330 -5.90 -2.05 -15.18
N HIS A 331 -5.68 -1.64 -13.93
CA HIS A 331 -4.52 -0.85 -13.55
C HIS A 331 -3.22 -1.67 -13.57
N SER A 332 -3.23 -2.90 -13.08
CA SER A 332 -2.08 -3.81 -13.17
C SER A 332 -1.69 -4.10 -14.62
N GLU A 333 -2.66 -4.20 -15.54
CA GLU A 333 -2.38 -4.35 -16.98
C GLU A 333 -1.75 -3.09 -17.57
N GLU A 334 -2.18 -1.91 -17.16
CA GLU A 334 -1.53 -0.66 -17.57
C GLU A 334 -0.08 -0.59 -17.09
N MET A 335 0.16 -0.87 -15.80
CA MET A 335 1.52 -0.92 -15.25
C MET A 335 2.40 -1.94 -15.97
N ARG A 336 1.86 -3.14 -16.28
CA ARG A 336 2.55 -4.18 -17.06
C ARG A 336 2.96 -3.67 -18.44
N ARG A 337 2.03 -3.01 -19.15
CA ARG A 337 2.25 -2.52 -20.52
C ARG A 337 3.21 -1.34 -20.58
N THR A 338 3.21 -0.48 -19.58
CA THR A 338 4.07 0.71 -19.53
C THR A 338 5.37 0.49 -18.78
N HIS A 339 5.49 -0.61 -18.02
CA HIS A 339 6.56 -0.87 -17.05
C HIS A 339 6.74 0.22 -15.98
N VAL A 340 5.71 1.07 -15.79
CA VAL A 340 5.68 2.14 -14.79
C VAL A 340 4.73 1.76 -13.67
N VAL A 341 5.25 1.70 -12.44
CA VAL A 341 4.44 1.51 -11.22
C VAL A 341 4.02 2.89 -10.73
N SER A 342 2.72 3.14 -10.68
CA SER A 342 2.19 4.45 -10.29
C SER A 342 0.78 4.33 -9.74
N HIS A 343 0.36 5.32 -8.93
CA HIS A 343 -1.05 5.45 -8.48
C HIS A 343 -1.89 6.25 -9.45
N ILE A 344 -1.26 7.21 -10.15
CA ILE A 344 -1.93 8.08 -11.09
C ILE A 344 -1.58 7.63 -12.49
N SER A 345 -2.58 7.10 -13.18
CA SER A 345 -2.48 6.77 -14.60
C SER A 345 -2.71 8.03 -15.44
N PRO A 346 -1.90 8.28 -16.47
CA PRO A 346 -2.16 9.38 -17.42
C PRO A 346 -3.44 9.17 -18.24
N THR A 347 -3.95 7.94 -18.32
CA THR A 347 -5.13 7.59 -19.11
C THR A 347 -6.39 7.41 -18.28
N THR A 348 -6.28 6.83 -17.09
CA THR A 348 -7.43 6.45 -16.25
C THR A 348 -7.50 7.22 -14.91
N GLY A 349 -6.54 8.10 -14.64
CA GLY A 349 -6.50 8.91 -13.44
C GLY A 349 -6.10 8.15 -12.18
N SER A 350 -6.58 8.61 -11.03
CA SER A 350 -6.35 8.00 -9.72
C SER A 350 -7.19 6.73 -9.49
N ALA A 351 -6.90 5.97 -8.45
CA ALA A 351 -7.74 4.83 -8.03
C ALA A 351 -9.21 5.24 -7.83
N ALA A 352 -9.46 6.41 -7.25
CA ALA A 352 -10.82 6.92 -7.07
C ALA A 352 -11.50 7.23 -8.40
N ASP A 353 -10.77 7.72 -9.41
CA ASP A 353 -11.32 7.97 -10.73
C ASP A 353 -11.67 6.67 -11.44
N ARG A 354 -10.81 5.64 -11.33
CA ARG A 354 -11.04 4.30 -11.90
C ARG A 354 -12.26 3.62 -11.27
N VAL A 355 -12.37 3.67 -9.92
CA VAL A 355 -13.52 3.13 -9.16
C VAL A 355 -14.81 3.85 -9.57
N ARG A 356 -14.77 5.18 -9.72
CA ARG A 356 -15.91 5.99 -10.17
C ARG A 356 -16.31 5.66 -11.61
N ALA A 357 -15.34 5.50 -12.51
CA ALA A 357 -15.59 5.11 -13.90
C ALA A 357 -16.25 3.74 -14.02
N ALA A 358 -15.91 2.80 -13.13
CA ALA A 358 -16.56 1.50 -12.98
C ALA A 358 -17.96 1.57 -12.32
N LYS A 359 -18.46 2.78 -12.01
CA LYS A 359 -19.75 3.04 -11.36
C LYS A 359 -19.87 2.40 -9.96
N ILE A 360 -18.76 2.16 -9.30
CA ILE A 360 -18.72 1.69 -7.90
C ILE A 360 -18.81 2.92 -7.00
N ARG A 361 -19.85 2.96 -6.18
CA ARG A 361 -20.07 4.05 -5.23
C ARG A 361 -19.57 3.64 -3.85
N THR A 362 -18.60 4.36 -3.35
CA THR A 362 -17.98 4.12 -2.04
C THR A 362 -17.40 5.42 -1.49
N ALA A 363 -17.44 5.57 -0.17
CA ALA A 363 -16.82 6.71 0.52
C ALA A 363 -15.31 6.52 0.77
N VAL A 364 -14.78 5.32 0.54
CA VAL A 364 -13.38 4.96 0.80
C VAL A 364 -12.80 4.30 -0.42
N VAL A 365 -11.71 4.84 -0.92
CA VAL A 365 -10.86 4.23 -1.93
C VAL A 365 -9.42 4.36 -1.46
N LEU A 366 -8.77 3.22 -1.17
CA LEU A 366 -7.35 3.15 -0.87
C LEU A 366 -6.71 2.20 -1.87
N GLU A 367 -5.45 2.39 -2.16
CA GLU A 367 -4.76 1.59 -3.16
C GLU A 367 -3.34 1.24 -2.69
N ASN A 368 -2.94 0.00 -2.93
CA ASN A 368 -1.54 -0.43 -2.92
C ASN A 368 -1.18 -0.90 -4.33
N VAL A 369 0.01 -0.55 -4.78
CA VAL A 369 0.58 -1.03 -6.04
C VAL A 369 1.97 -1.59 -5.80
N ALA A 370 2.33 -2.64 -6.53
CA ALA A 370 3.64 -3.27 -6.42
C ALA A 370 4.08 -3.89 -7.77
N ARG A 371 5.39 -3.99 -7.95
CA ARG A 371 6.05 -4.78 -8.99
C ARG A 371 7.04 -5.70 -8.30
N THR A 372 6.84 -6.99 -8.41
CA THR A 372 7.55 -8.03 -7.66
C THR A 372 7.71 -9.29 -8.51
N TYR A 373 8.23 -10.38 -7.94
CA TYR A 373 8.39 -11.66 -8.64
C TYR A 373 7.61 -12.80 -8.01
N GLY A 374 6.95 -12.57 -6.86
CA GLY A 374 6.22 -13.62 -6.15
C GLY A 374 5.15 -13.06 -5.20
N VAL A 375 4.24 -13.93 -4.80
CA VAL A 375 3.12 -13.62 -3.89
C VAL A 375 3.65 -13.25 -2.51
N ASN A 376 4.55 -14.07 -1.95
CA ASN A 376 5.12 -13.84 -0.62
C ASN A 376 5.93 -12.54 -0.60
N GLU A 377 6.76 -12.32 -1.62
CA GLU A 377 7.53 -11.07 -1.76
C GLU A 377 6.61 -9.84 -1.82
N THR A 378 5.50 -9.96 -2.56
CA THR A 378 4.50 -8.88 -2.65
C THR A 378 3.90 -8.58 -1.28
N HIS A 379 3.41 -9.61 -0.61
CA HIS A 379 2.75 -9.44 0.68
C HIS A 379 3.70 -8.91 1.76
N ASP A 380 4.87 -9.51 1.88
CA ASP A 380 5.91 -9.10 2.84
C ASP A 380 6.37 -7.67 2.59
N GLY A 381 6.59 -7.30 1.32
CA GLY A 381 6.98 -5.95 0.93
C GLY A 381 5.91 -4.91 1.28
N LEU A 382 4.64 -5.19 0.99
CA LEU A 382 3.54 -4.30 1.34
C LEU A 382 3.34 -4.20 2.86
N MET A 383 3.47 -5.30 3.60
CA MET A 383 3.34 -5.30 5.06
C MET A 383 4.55 -4.66 5.77
N ASN A 384 5.73 -4.68 5.17
CA ASN A 384 6.92 -4.01 5.69
C ASN A 384 6.94 -2.49 5.39
N SER A 385 6.06 -2.01 4.54
CA SER A 385 5.87 -0.59 4.25
C SER A 385 4.74 -0.03 5.12
N PRO A 386 5.00 0.90 6.05
CA PRO A 386 4.01 1.52 6.92
C PRO A 386 2.77 2.06 6.20
N GLY A 387 2.94 2.73 5.06
CA GLY A 387 1.84 3.28 4.28
C GLY A 387 0.94 2.19 3.68
N HIS A 388 1.52 1.18 3.02
CA HIS A 388 0.75 0.05 2.46
C HIS A 388 0.11 -0.79 3.56
N ARG A 389 0.84 -1.06 4.63
CA ARG A 389 0.32 -1.73 5.82
C ARG A 389 -0.89 -1.00 6.39
N ALA A 390 -0.85 0.34 6.47
CA ALA A 390 -1.97 1.14 6.95
C ALA A 390 -3.23 0.89 6.11
N ASN A 391 -3.11 0.76 4.78
CA ASN A 391 -4.21 0.41 3.90
C ASN A 391 -4.72 -1.02 4.16
N ILE A 392 -3.82 -2.00 4.28
CA ILE A 392 -4.17 -3.40 4.55
C ILE A 392 -4.87 -3.53 5.91
N MET A 393 -4.37 -2.86 6.94
CA MET A 393 -4.80 -2.99 8.33
C MET A 393 -5.88 -1.98 8.73
N THR A 394 -6.41 -1.18 7.80
CA THR A 394 -7.47 -0.22 8.12
C THR A 394 -8.77 -0.90 8.55
N ALA A 395 -9.39 -0.41 9.62
CA ALA A 395 -10.73 -0.84 10.02
C ALA A 395 -11.85 -0.22 9.15
N VAL A 396 -11.50 0.79 8.34
CA VAL A 396 -12.49 1.54 7.54
C VAL A 396 -12.92 0.77 6.30
N ALA A 397 -12.01 0.04 5.66
CA ALA A 397 -12.32 -0.79 4.49
C ALA A 397 -13.06 -2.07 4.91
N THR A 398 -14.02 -2.48 4.09
CA THR A 398 -14.79 -3.73 4.26
C THR A 398 -14.63 -4.68 3.09
N HIS A 399 -14.24 -4.18 1.92
CA HIS A 399 -14.09 -4.94 0.68
C HIS A 399 -12.72 -4.66 0.04
N ILE A 400 -12.26 -5.63 -0.73
CA ILE A 400 -11.01 -5.56 -1.48
C ILE A 400 -11.21 -6.18 -2.87
N GLY A 401 -10.56 -5.59 -3.86
CA GLY A 401 -10.28 -6.23 -5.15
C GLY A 401 -8.79 -6.22 -5.39
N ILE A 402 -8.24 -7.33 -5.80
CA ILE A 402 -6.83 -7.47 -6.15
C ILE A 402 -6.75 -7.79 -7.64
N GLY A 403 -5.85 -7.11 -8.34
CA GLY A 403 -5.53 -7.39 -9.73
C GLY A 403 -4.07 -7.76 -9.86
N VAL A 404 -3.80 -8.87 -10.52
CA VAL A 404 -2.44 -9.34 -10.85
C VAL A 404 -2.29 -9.45 -12.35
N ARG A 405 -1.13 -9.03 -12.87
CA ARG A 405 -0.71 -9.31 -14.26
C ARG A 405 0.74 -9.75 -14.27
N PHE A 406 1.01 -10.78 -15.04
CA PHE A 406 2.36 -11.29 -15.24
C PHE A 406 3.04 -10.60 -16.42
N GLY A 407 4.28 -10.21 -16.24
CA GLY A 407 5.19 -9.82 -17.32
C GLY A 407 5.66 -11.03 -18.12
N GLU A 408 6.42 -10.77 -19.17
CA GLU A 408 7.06 -11.83 -19.95
C GLU A 408 8.10 -12.56 -19.11
N PRO A 409 8.21 -13.87 -19.22
CA PRO A 409 9.23 -14.63 -18.51
C PRO A 409 10.65 -14.25 -18.97
N VAL A 410 11.50 -13.90 -18.02
CA VAL A 410 12.92 -13.62 -18.28
C VAL A 410 13.75 -14.54 -17.40
N SER A 411 14.53 -15.41 -18.01
CA SER A 411 15.40 -16.39 -17.30
C SER A 411 14.65 -17.23 -16.25
N GLY A 412 13.40 -17.63 -16.56
CA GLY A 412 12.56 -18.44 -15.67
C GLY A 412 11.82 -17.66 -14.58
N HIS A 413 11.99 -16.34 -14.51
CA HIS A 413 11.28 -15.48 -13.59
C HIS A 413 10.29 -14.59 -14.34
N ARG A 414 9.11 -14.38 -13.75
CA ARG A 414 8.08 -13.48 -14.29
C ARG A 414 7.87 -12.33 -13.30
N GLU A 415 7.84 -11.12 -13.83
CA GLU A 415 7.38 -9.99 -13.03
C GLU A 415 5.90 -10.11 -12.74
N MET A 416 5.50 -9.67 -11.56
CA MET A 416 4.11 -9.51 -11.17
C MET A 416 3.82 -8.02 -10.96
N PHE A 417 2.84 -7.50 -11.68
CA PHE A 417 2.28 -6.18 -11.45
C PHE A 417 0.99 -6.35 -10.65
N VAL A 418 0.97 -5.79 -9.46
CA VAL A 418 -0.08 -6.01 -8.48
C VAL A 418 -0.72 -4.69 -8.09
N THR A 419 -2.05 -4.68 -8.05
CA THR A 419 -2.86 -3.59 -7.50
C THR A 419 -3.84 -4.17 -6.49
N GLN A 420 -3.88 -3.60 -5.29
CA GLN A 420 -4.91 -3.86 -4.29
C GLN A 420 -5.75 -2.60 -4.12
N VAL A 421 -7.05 -2.68 -4.35
CA VAL A 421 -7.99 -1.58 -4.16
C VAL A 421 -8.92 -1.92 -3.00
N PHE A 422 -8.97 -1.05 -2.00
CA PHE A 422 -9.79 -1.22 -0.80
C PHE A 422 -10.96 -0.25 -0.85
N THR A 423 -12.15 -0.76 -0.52
CA THR A 423 -13.38 0.03 -0.53
C THR A 423 -14.22 -0.22 0.72
N ARG A 424 -15.13 0.69 1.01
CA ARG A 424 -16.14 0.51 2.05
C ARG A 424 -17.52 0.37 1.42
N ILE A 425 -18.10 -0.82 1.54
CA ILE A 425 -19.48 -1.08 1.13
C ILE A 425 -20.27 -1.37 2.41
N PRO A 426 -21.30 -0.57 2.74
CA PRO A 426 -22.14 -0.84 3.90
C PRO A 426 -22.78 -2.23 3.81
N PRO A 427 -22.87 -2.99 4.91
CA PRO A 427 -23.50 -4.30 4.91
C PRO A 427 -24.99 -4.21 4.56
N THR A 428 -25.53 -5.29 4.01
CA THR A 428 -26.99 -5.41 3.85
C THR A 428 -27.65 -5.47 5.23
N ILE A 429 -28.64 -4.64 5.44
CA ILE A 429 -29.38 -4.57 6.70
C ILE A 429 -30.76 -5.25 6.57
N ASP A 430 -31.27 -5.76 7.68
CA ASP A 430 -32.67 -6.12 7.82
C ASP A 430 -33.49 -4.82 8.03
N PRO A 431 -34.40 -4.44 7.13
CA PRO A 431 -35.16 -3.20 7.26
C PRO A 431 -35.97 -3.09 8.57
N ALA A 432 -36.53 -4.19 9.07
CA ALA A 432 -37.29 -4.20 10.31
C ALA A 432 -36.40 -3.92 11.53
N ARG A 433 -35.22 -4.53 11.59
CA ARG A 433 -34.22 -4.25 12.62
C ARG A 433 -33.69 -2.82 12.53
N ALA A 434 -33.49 -2.34 11.32
CA ALA A 434 -33.03 -0.98 11.09
C ALA A 434 -34.05 0.07 11.59
N VAL A 435 -35.32 -0.12 11.28
CA VAL A 435 -36.41 0.72 11.83
C VAL A 435 -36.46 0.66 13.35
N ALA A 436 -36.29 -0.53 13.94
CA ALA A 436 -36.23 -0.69 15.40
C ALA A 436 -35.04 0.08 16.00
N THR A 437 -33.87 -0.01 15.41
CA THR A 437 -32.68 0.73 15.86
C THR A 437 -32.88 2.24 15.83
N VAL A 438 -33.44 2.78 14.73
CA VAL A 438 -33.74 4.21 14.62
C VAL A 438 -34.78 4.62 15.66
N ARG A 439 -35.83 3.82 15.83
CA ARG A 439 -36.86 4.06 16.87
C ARG A 439 -36.28 4.16 18.26
N ASP A 440 -35.38 3.22 18.64
CA ASP A 440 -34.80 3.17 19.97
C ASP A 440 -33.91 4.41 20.22
N LYS A 441 -33.18 4.86 19.20
CA LYS A 441 -32.39 6.11 19.25
C LYS A 441 -33.29 7.35 19.42
N LEU A 442 -34.40 7.41 18.73
CA LEU A 442 -35.37 8.52 18.88
C LEU A 442 -36.02 8.48 20.24
N ALA A 443 -36.42 7.30 20.75
CA ALA A 443 -37.02 7.14 22.07
C ALA A 443 -36.07 7.54 23.21
N ALA A 444 -34.78 7.30 23.06
CA ALA A 444 -33.75 7.76 24.02
C ALA A 444 -33.63 9.29 24.04
N ALA A 445 -33.88 9.95 22.92
CA ALA A 445 -33.84 11.42 22.82
C ALA A 445 -35.17 12.07 23.23
N ARG A 446 -36.31 11.48 22.85
CA ARG A 446 -37.64 12.03 23.08
C ARG A 446 -38.74 10.97 22.98
N HIS A 447 -39.75 11.09 23.84
CA HIS A 447 -40.94 10.22 23.78
C HIS A 447 -41.89 10.68 22.68
N LEU A 448 -41.99 9.86 21.60
CA LEU A 448 -42.85 10.12 20.44
C LEU A 448 -43.79 8.92 20.21
N LEU A 449 -45.02 9.16 19.86
CA LEU A 449 -45.97 8.09 19.53
C LEU A 449 -45.77 7.61 18.10
N GLN A 450 -45.36 6.36 17.94
CA GLN A 450 -45.31 5.77 16.61
C GLN A 450 -46.68 5.52 16.02
N THR A 451 -46.90 5.90 14.78
CA THR A 451 -48.14 5.63 14.06
C THR A 451 -47.86 4.87 12.77
N THR A 452 -48.66 3.83 12.53
CA THR A 452 -48.53 2.96 11.34
C THR A 452 -48.69 3.77 10.05
N ARG A 453 -49.55 4.78 10.05
CA ARG A 453 -49.83 5.59 8.86
C ARG A 453 -48.64 6.49 8.49
N LEU A 454 -48.04 7.17 9.46
CA LEU A 454 -46.80 7.94 9.20
C LEU A 454 -45.64 7.03 8.87
N GLY A 455 -45.51 5.86 9.51
CA GLY A 455 -44.50 4.86 9.21
C GLY A 455 -44.57 4.35 7.77
N GLY A 456 -45.78 4.05 7.28
CA GLY A 456 -45.95 3.62 5.90
C GLY A 456 -45.56 4.70 4.88
N LEU A 457 -45.88 5.98 5.17
CA LEU A 457 -45.46 7.10 4.31
C LEU A 457 -43.94 7.34 4.35
N ALA A 458 -43.35 7.25 5.54
CA ALA A 458 -41.92 7.36 5.72
C ALA A 458 -41.18 6.25 4.95
N GLN A 459 -41.71 5.02 4.97
CA GLN A 459 -41.13 3.89 4.23
C GLN A 459 -41.21 4.10 2.72
N GLN A 460 -42.39 4.52 2.19
CA GLN A 460 -42.52 4.82 0.75
C GLN A 460 -41.53 5.89 0.29
N LEU A 461 -41.30 6.91 1.12
CA LEU A 461 -40.33 7.96 0.82
C LEU A 461 -38.90 7.43 0.88
N ALA A 462 -38.56 6.57 1.85
CA ALA A 462 -37.25 5.93 1.95
C ALA A 462 -36.98 5.00 0.75
N ASP A 463 -37.99 4.20 0.35
CA ASP A 463 -37.90 3.29 -0.80
C ASP A 463 -37.66 4.06 -2.11
N ALA A 464 -38.35 5.16 -2.32
CA ALA A 464 -38.20 6.00 -3.50
C ALA A 464 -36.78 6.62 -3.58
N LEU A 465 -36.28 7.11 -2.44
CA LEU A 465 -34.89 7.64 -2.36
C LEU A 465 -33.86 6.55 -2.60
N ALA A 466 -34.03 5.38 -2.01
CA ALA A 466 -33.18 4.23 -2.19
C ALA A 466 -33.21 3.70 -3.64
N ALA A 467 -34.31 3.89 -4.35
CA ALA A 467 -34.42 3.61 -5.79
C ALA A 467 -33.74 4.67 -6.68
N GLY A 468 -33.17 5.73 -6.10
CA GLY A 468 -32.45 6.79 -6.81
C GLY A 468 -33.30 7.99 -7.22
N SER A 469 -34.54 8.11 -6.72
CA SER A 469 -35.38 9.30 -6.95
C SER A 469 -34.76 10.53 -6.28
N SER A 470 -34.95 11.71 -6.91
CA SER A 470 -34.69 12.97 -6.23
C SER A 470 -35.65 13.18 -5.06
N ARG A 471 -35.29 14.06 -4.13
CA ARG A 471 -36.18 14.39 -2.99
C ARG A 471 -37.57 14.81 -3.47
N ASP A 472 -37.65 15.67 -4.48
CA ASP A 472 -38.93 16.18 -4.99
C ASP A 472 -39.77 15.07 -5.64
N GLN A 473 -39.16 14.17 -6.39
CA GLN A 473 -39.81 13.00 -6.97
C GLN A 473 -40.31 12.05 -5.89
N ALA A 474 -39.48 11.78 -4.87
CA ALA A 474 -39.89 10.92 -3.76
C ALA A 474 -41.03 11.53 -2.95
N TYR A 475 -41.02 12.84 -2.70
CA TYR A 475 -42.16 13.53 -2.06
C TYR A 475 -43.42 13.48 -2.90
N ALA A 476 -43.33 13.57 -4.23
CA ALA A 476 -44.51 13.48 -5.09
C ALA A 476 -45.29 12.16 -4.92
N VAL A 477 -44.57 11.06 -4.59
CA VAL A 477 -45.20 9.75 -4.34
C VAL A 477 -46.17 9.78 -3.17
N ILE A 478 -45.85 10.53 -2.10
CA ILE A 478 -46.65 10.55 -0.85
C ILE A 478 -47.50 11.79 -0.68
N LYS A 479 -47.40 12.76 -1.61
CA LYS A 479 -48.02 14.09 -1.48
C LYS A 479 -49.53 14.04 -1.15
N ASN A 480 -50.31 13.35 -1.97
CA ASN A 480 -51.76 13.26 -1.78
C ASN A 480 -52.14 12.59 -0.44
N GLN A 481 -51.32 11.65 0.01
CA GLN A 481 -51.55 10.96 1.27
C GLN A 481 -51.21 11.86 2.46
N ILE A 482 -50.11 12.65 2.38
CA ILE A 482 -49.80 13.67 3.40
C ILE A 482 -50.87 14.73 3.47
N ASP A 483 -51.35 15.24 2.33
CA ASP A 483 -52.42 16.25 2.28
C ASP A 483 -53.70 15.75 2.98
N SER A 484 -54.03 14.45 2.83
CA SER A 484 -55.18 13.84 3.50
C SER A 484 -55.06 13.81 5.04
N LEU A 485 -53.86 13.91 5.58
CA LEU A 485 -53.60 13.95 7.02
C LEU A 485 -53.80 15.33 7.64
N GLY A 486 -54.05 16.38 6.86
CA GLY A 486 -54.27 17.74 7.33
C GLY A 486 -55.46 17.90 8.27
N LYS A 487 -56.43 16.92 8.28
CA LYS A 487 -57.52 16.86 9.26
C LYS A 487 -57.04 16.41 10.65
N THR A 488 -56.02 15.60 10.73
CA THR A 488 -55.47 15.00 11.96
C THR A 488 -54.30 15.79 12.53
N TYR A 489 -53.44 16.28 11.65
CA TYR A 489 -52.22 16.97 12.05
C TYR A 489 -52.24 18.44 11.63
N GLN A 490 -51.72 19.28 12.51
CA GLN A 490 -51.53 20.70 12.24
C GLN A 490 -50.28 20.93 11.38
N ARG A 491 -49.25 20.13 11.62
CA ARG A 491 -47.96 20.20 10.93
C ARG A 491 -47.36 18.81 10.80
N ILE A 492 -46.77 18.52 9.64
CA ILE A 492 -45.95 17.35 9.41
C ILE A 492 -44.62 17.85 8.84
N GLY A 493 -43.52 17.52 9.49
CA GLY A 493 -42.15 17.76 9.02
C GLY A 493 -41.46 16.46 8.67
N SER A 494 -40.40 16.54 7.92
CA SER A 494 -39.57 15.38 7.59
C SER A 494 -38.10 15.64 7.88
N VAL A 495 -37.40 14.61 8.36
CA VAL A 495 -35.97 14.53 8.41
C VAL A 495 -35.55 13.40 7.48
N ILE A 496 -34.69 13.71 6.52
CA ILE A 496 -34.15 12.75 5.56
C ILE A 496 -32.65 12.79 5.72
N THR A 497 -32.07 11.64 6.02
CA THR A 497 -30.62 11.46 6.10
C THR A 497 -30.21 10.14 5.47
N ALA A 498 -28.93 10.01 5.11
CA ALA A 498 -28.33 8.76 4.69
C ALA A 498 -27.07 8.52 5.52
N THR A 499 -26.80 7.26 5.84
CA THR A 499 -25.63 6.85 6.63
C THR A 499 -25.09 5.53 6.12
N ALA A 500 -23.80 5.26 6.41
CA ALA A 500 -23.19 3.95 6.22
C ALA A 500 -23.39 3.03 7.44
N ASP A 501 -23.72 3.61 8.61
CA ASP A 501 -23.88 2.90 9.87
C ASP A 501 -24.96 3.55 10.73
N LEU A 502 -25.99 2.78 11.09
CA LEU A 502 -27.06 3.25 11.97
C LEU A 502 -26.56 3.55 13.40
N ALA A 503 -25.45 2.93 13.83
CA ALA A 503 -24.89 3.21 15.15
C ALA A 503 -24.43 4.67 15.28
N ALA A 504 -23.97 5.26 14.19
CA ALA A 504 -23.49 6.65 14.13
C ALA A 504 -24.59 7.71 14.14
N LEU A 505 -25.88 7.32 14.05
CA LEU A 505 -26.99 8.29 14.06
C LEU A 505 -27.16 8.93 15.44
N ASP A 506 -27.23 10.24 15.47
CA ASP A 506 -27.58 11.02 16.67
C ASP A 506 -29.11 11.20 16.77
N GLY A 507 -29.73 10.49 17.70
CA GLY A 507 -31.19 10.56 17.92
C GLY A 507 -31.64 11.96 18.31
N GLN A 508 -30.86 12.71 19.09
CA GLN A 508 -31.18 14.09 19.50
C GLN A 508 -31.17 15.03 18.28
N GLY A 509 -30.14 14.93 17.43
CA GLY A 509 -30.04 15.72 16.20
C GLY A 509 -31.17 15.40 15.20
N LEU A 510 -31.66 14.16 15.17
CA LEU A 510 -32.77 13.74 14.31
C LEU A 510 -34.15 14.28 14.78
N VAL A 511 -34.36 14.47 16.07
CA VAL A 511 -35.60 15.03 16.61
C VAL A 511 -35.55 16.56 16.63
N GLY A 512 -34.38 17.14 16.92
CA GLY A 512 -34.21 18.59 17.08
C GLY A 512 -35.15 19.19 18.13
N ASP A 513 -35.48 20.47 17.95
CA ASP A 513 -36.45 21.22 18.79
C ASP A 513 -37.89 21.00 18.37
N SER A 514 -38.20 19.90 17.67
CA SER A 514 -39.55 19.61 17.18
C SER A 514 -40.55 19.51 18.31
N ILE A 515 -41.73 20.10 18.13
CA ILE A 515 -42.88 19.98 19.03
C ILE A 515 -43.77 18.78 18.67
N ALA A 516 -43.30 17.89 17.82
CA ALA A 516 -44.06 16.73 17.35
C ALA A 516 -44.47 15.82 18.51
N SER A 517 -45.67 15.26 18.39
CA SER A 517 -46.23 14.23 19.28
C SER A 517 -46.13 12.84 18.66
N ASP A 518 -46.19 12.76 17.34
CA ASP A 518 -46.23 11.52 16.58
C ASP A 518 -45.03 11.40 15.63
N VAL A 519 -44.64 10.15 15.37
CA VAL A 519 -43.52 9.84 14.47
C VAL A 519 -43.83 8.66 13.55
N GLY A 520 -43.34 8.76 12.32
CA GLY A 520 -43.24 7.65 11.39
C GLY A 520 -41.78 7.47 10.97
N ILE A 521 -41.28 6.24 10.89
CA ILE A 521 -39.93 5.91 10.53
C ILE A 521 -39.95 4.99 9.30
N GLY A 522 -39.15 5.33 8.31
CA GLY A 522 -38.87 4.50 7.14
C GLY A 522 -37.37 4.33 6.96
N VAL A 523 -36.95 3.12 6.63
CA VAL A 523 -35.54 2.80 6.36
C VAL A 523 -35.45 1.93 5.11
N ALA A 524 -34.58 2.31 4.17
CA ALA A 524 -34.31 1.54 2.95
C ALA A 524 -32.83 1.59 2.60
N GLN A 525 -32.32 0.61 1.90
CA GLN A 525 -30.97 0.64 1.36
C GLN A 525 -30.97 0.88 -0.14
N GLY A 526 -30.04 1.71 -0.58
CA GLY A 526 -29.86 2.01 -1.99
C GLY A 526 -28.70 2.97 -2.22
N PRO A 527 -28.43 3.31 -3.49
CA PRO A 527 -27.30 4.14 -3.84
C PRO A 527 -27.40 5.56 -3.29
N HIS A 528 -26.25 6.04 -2.78
CA HIS A 528 -26.03 7.44 -2.39
C HIS A 528 -24.70 7.94 -2.96
N PRO A 529 -24.62 9.16 -3.51
CA PRO A 529 -23.41 9.64 -4.19
C PRO A 529 -22.15 9.64 -3.33
N GLU A 530 -22.28 9.91 -2.03
CA GLU A 530 -21.15 10.08 -1.10
C GLU A 530 -20.93 8.87 -0.17
N ILE A 531 -21.92 7.97 -0.01
CA ILE A 531 -21.85 6.88 0.96
C ILE A 531 -21.60 5.53 0.28
N GLY A 532 -22.17 5.34 -0.92
CA GLY A 532 -21.99 4.12 -1.68
C GLY A 532 -23.29 3.43 -2.09
N ASP A 533 -23.17 2.23 -2.67
CA ASP A 533 -24.29 1.50 -3.28
C ASP A 533 -25.31 0.97 -2.26
N ASN A 534 -24.88 0.70 -1.03
CA ASN A 534 -25.71 0.19 0.07
C ASN A 534 -25.95 1.22 1.18
N ALA A 535 -26.00 2.52 0.83
CA ALA A 535 -26.31 3.55 1.82
C ALA A 535 -27.68 3.31 2.49
N ILE A 536 -27.74 3.57 3.77
CA ILE A 536 -28.97 3.41 4.56
C ILE A 536 -29.68 4.75 4.55
N TRP A 537 -30.76 4.84 3.80
CA TRP A 537 -31.66 5.98 3.79
C TRP A 537 -32.59 5.90 4.98
N VAL A 538 -32.61 6.95 5.81
CA VAL A 538 -33.47 7.05 6.98
C VAL A 538 -34.40 8.25 6.79
N VAL A 539 -35.69 8.00 6.83
CA VAL A 539 -36.73 9.00 6.74
C VAL A 539 -37.54 9.01 8.04
N ILE A 540 -37.68 10.17 8.63
CA ILE A 540 -38.45 10.38 9.84
C ILE A 540 -39.51 11.44 9.54
N LEU A 541 -40.77 11.09 9.66
CA LEU A 541 -41.89 12.03 9.62
C LEU A 541 -42.29 12.39 11.05
N LEU A 542 -42.20 13.67 11.38
CA LEU A 542 -42.57 14.23 12.69
C LEU A 542 -43.88 15.01 12.56
N ALA A 543 -44.89 14.63 13.31
CA ALA A 543 -46.21 15.24 13.19
C ALA A 543 -46.70 15.79 14.51
N ASN A 544 -47.36 16.95 14.47
CA ASN A 544 -48.03 17.58 15.60
C ASN A 544 -49.54 17.47 15.43
N ARG A 545 -50.21 16.80 16.37
CA ARG A 545 -51.66 16.64 16.34
C ARG A 545 -52.38 17.99 16.47
N ARG A 546 -53.50 18.11 15.79
CA ARG A 546 -54.41 19.23 16.08
C ARG A 546 -54.97 19.07 17.49
N THR A 547 -54.95 20.13 18.25
CA THR A 547 -55.68 20.20 19.51
C THR A 547 -57.18 20.11 19.16
N PRO A 548 -57.99 19.29 19.88
CA PRO A 548 -59.44 19.19 19.64
C PRO A 548 -60.17 20.51 19.68
#